data_1c312e5b99faee87fed644a4f4518341
#
_entry.id   1c312e5b99faee87fed644a4f4518341
#
_cell.length_a   1.000
_cell.length_b   1.000
_cell.length_c   1.000
_cell.angle_alpha   90.00
_cell.angle_beta   90.00
_cell.angle_gamma   90.00
#
_symmetry.space_group_name_H-M   'P 1'
#
loop_
_entity.id
_entity.type
_entity.pdbx_description
1 polymer ?
#
loop_
_entity_poly.entity_id
_entity_poly.type
_entity_poly.pdbx_seq_one_letter_code
_entity_poly.pdbx_strand_id
1 'polypeptide(L)'
;MLVLDAGAFVAVERGSRDVVALIKRERLAGHSPVTSGGVVAQVWRGGGGRQVPMARLLAGTDVVPIDDKLGRRAGMLLARSGQSDAIDAAVVCLAADGDDILTSDPDNLSALAHAAEIHVELIQV
;
A
#
# COMPACT_ATOMS: atom_id res chain seq x y z
N MET A 1 -2.13 -11.22 -3.94
CA MET A 1 -2.07 -10.54 -2.62
C MET A 1 -2.39 -9.06 -2.79
N LEU A 2 -2.88 -8.41 -1.79
CA LEU A 2 -3.32 -7.01 -1.86
C LEU A 2 -2.38 -6.12 -1.06
N VAL A 3 -1.76 -5.15 -1.72
CA VAL A 3 -0.89 -4.15 -1.09
C VAL A 3 -1.66 -2.83 -0.98
N LEU A 4 -1.62 -2.21 0.18
CA LEU A 4 -2.36 -0.98 0.46
C LEU A 4 -1.40 0.21 0.53
N ASP A 5 -1.63 1.20 -0.33
CA ASP A 5 -1.05 2.53 -0.24
C ASP A 5 -1.93 3.43 0.65
N ALA A 6 -1.48 4.64 0.95
CA ALA A 6 -2.21 5.59 1.81
C ALA A 6 -3.64 5.84 1.34
N GLY A 7 -3.86 5.94 0.04
CA GLY A 7 -5.18 6.17 -0.54
C GLY A 7 -6.22 5.12 -0.14
N ALA A 8 -5.82 3.87 0.03
CA ALA A 8 -6.73 2.81 0.46
C ALA A 8 -7.26 3.04 1.88
N PHE A 9 -6.40 3.44 2.80
CA PHE A 9 -6.77 3.75 4.19
C PHE A 9 -7.68 4.98 4.26
N VAL A 10 -7.36 6.01 3.49
CA VAL A 10 -8.19 7.23 3.40
C VAL A 10 -9.56 6.90 2.82
N ALA A 11 -9.63 6.04 1.80
CA ALA A 11 -10.89 5.61 1.21
C ALA A 11 -11.78 4.87 2.23
N VAL A 12 -11.19 3.99 3.04
CA VAL A 12 -11.92 3.28 4.10
C VAL A 12 -12.41 4.25 5.17
N GLU A 13 -11.58 5.21 5.58
CA GLU A 13 -11.98 6.27 6.52
C GLU A 13 -13.17 7.07 6.01
N ARG A 14 -13.23 7.32 4.69
CA ARG A 14 -14.34 8.03 4.04
C ARG A 14 -15.56 7.16 3.74
N GLY A 15 -15.52 5.88 4.06
CA GLY A 15 -16.63 4.96 3.88
C GLY A 15 -16.78 4.37 2.49
N SER A 16 -15.69 4.26 1.71
CA SER A 16 -15.73 3.63 0.39
C SER A 16 -16.14 2.16 0.48
N ARG A 17 -17.31 1.85 -0.07
CA ARG A 17 -17.83 0.48 -0.10
C ARG A 17 -17.03 -0.42 -1.03
N ASP A 18 -16.53 0.12 -2.14
CA ASP A 18 -15.76 -0.63 -3.13
C ASP A 18 -14.43 -1.12 -2.54
N VAL A 19 -13.72 -0.25 -1.82
CA VAL A 19 -12.46 -0.61 -1.18
C VAL A 19 -12.70 -1.62 -0.07
N VAL A 20 -13.72 -1.42 0.75
CA VAL A 20 -14.10 -2.37 1.81
C VAL A 20 -14.42 -3.74 1.23
N ALA A 21 -15.15 -3.81 0.11
CA ALA A 21 -15.50 -5.06 -0.55
C ALA A 21 -14.26 -5.80 -1.07
N LEU A 22 -13.31 -5.10 -1.68
CA LEU A 22 -12.04 -5.68 -2.15
C LEU A 22 -11.24 -6.29 -0.99
N ILE A 23 -11.15 -5.57 0.13
CA ILE A 23 -10.43 -6.05 1.31
C ILE A 23 -11.12 -7.27 1.92
N LYS A 24 -12.45 -7.25 2.02
CA LYS A 24 -13.20 -8.42 2.50
C LYS A 24 -12.99 -9.65 1.63
N ARG A 25 -12.99 -9.48 0.32
CA ARG A 25 -12.76 -10.59 -0.61
C ARG A 25 -11.39 -11.21 -0.41
N GLU A 26 -10.37 -10.39 -0.21
CA GLU A 26 -9.01 -10.85 0.06
C GLU A 26 -8.94 -11.65 1.37
N ARG A 27 -9.59 -11.15 2.42
CA ARG A 27 -9.64 -11.84 3.72
C ARG A 27 -10.39 -13.16 3.66
N LEU A 28 -11.48 -13.21 2.90
CA LEU A 28 -12.23 -14.45 2.69
C LEU A 28 -11.42 -15.51 1.93
N ALA A 29 -10.47 -15.06 1.10
CA ALA A 29 -9.51 -15.94 0.43
C ALA A 29 -8.36 -16.39 1.36
N GLY A 30 -8.34 -15.96 2.61
CA GLY A 30 -7.34 -16.33 3.60
C GLY A 30 -6.08 -15.45 3.62
N HIS A 31 -6.13 -14.28 2.98
CA HIS A 31 -4.99 -13.38 2.87
C HIS A 31 -5.21 -12.08 3.63
N SER A 32 -4.24 -11.67 4.45
CA SER A 32 -4.21 -10.33 5.04
C SER A 32 -3.63 -9.35 4.04
N PRO A 33 -4.21 -8.13 3.92
CA PRO A 33 -3.55 -7.07 3.15
C PRO A 33 -2.21 -6.71 3.77
N VAL A 34 -1.34 -6.10 2.95
CA VAL A 34 0.02 -5.72 3.36
C VAL A 34 0.22 -4.23 3.14
N THR A 35 0.93 -3.58 4.04
CA THR A 35 1.37 -2.20 3.89
C THR A 35 2.73 -2.00 4.56
N SER A 36 3.29 -0.79 4.48
CA SER A 36 4.54 -0.46 5.15
C SER A 36 4.33 0.48 6.34
N GLY A 37 5.31 0.51 7.24
CA GLY A 37 5.32 1.48 8.33
C GLY A 37 5.34 2.93 7.86
N GLY A 38 5.87 3.20 6.66
CA GLY A 38 5.84 4.53 6.06
C GLY A 38 4.42 4.98 5.72
N VAL A 39 3.59 4.09 5.18
CA VAL A 39 2.18 4.38 4.91
C VAL A 39 1.42 4.62 6.22
N VAL A 40 1.70 3.84 7.25
CA VAL A 40 1.12 4.06 8.59
C VAL A 40 1.40 5.49 9.07
N ALA A 41 2.64 5.96 8.93
CA ALA A 41 3.01 7.32 9.32
C ALA A 41 2.26 8.40 8.52
N GLN A 42 1.93 8.11 7.27
CA GLN A 42 1.16 9.03 6.43
C GLN A 42 -0.30 9.16 6.86
N VAL A 43 -0.92 8.10 7.38
CA VAL A 43 -2.37 8.07 7.62
C VAL A 43 -2.77 8.10 9.08
N TRP A 44 -1.93 7.62 10.00
CA TRP A 44 -2.27 7.50 11.41
C TRP A 44 -2.25 8.86 12.12
N ARG A 45 -3.34 9.17 12.84
CA ARG A 45 -3.48 10.39 13.65
C ARG A 45 -4.15 10.08 15.00
N GLY A 46 -3.80 8.92 15.59
CA GLY A 46 -4.31 8.50 16.88
C GLY A 46 -5.43 7.46 16.86
N GLY A 47 -6.05 7.22 15.70
CA GLY A 47 -7.01 6.12 15.52
C GLY A 47 -8.40 6.34 16.12
N GLY A 48 -8.68 7.49 16.70
CA GLY A 48 -9.99 7.81 17.29
C GLY A 48 -10.91 8.56 16.32
N GLY A 49 -12.18 8.69 16.71
CA GLY A 49 -13.16 9.44 15.94
C GLY A 49 -13.34 8.91 14.51
N ARG A 50 -13.10 9.75 13.51
CA ARG A 50 -13.22 9.39 12.09
C ARG A 50 -12.25 8.27 11.68
N GLN A 51 -11.18 8.07 12.43
CA GLN A 51 -10.17 7.07 12.08
C GLN A 51 -10.51 5.65 12.56
N VAL A 52 -11.62 5.46 13.27
CA VAL A 52 -11.98 4.13 13.78
C VAL A 52 -12.06 3.06 12.68
N PRO A 53 -12.70 3.29 11.52
CA PRO A 53 -12.70 2.29 10.43
C PRO A 53 -11.29 2.00 9.90
N MET A 54 -10.47 3.03 9.75
CA MET A 54 -9.08 2.86 9.28
C MET A 54 -8.24 2.12 10.32
N ALA A 55 -8.43 2.41 11.61
CA ALA A 55 -7.73 1.71 12.68
C ALA A 55 -8.08 0.22 12.68
N ARG A 56 -9.34 -0.14 12.42
CA ARG A 56 -9.78 -1.54 12.28
C ARG A 56 -9.13 -2.22 11.08
N LEU A 57 -9.06 -1.54 9.95
CA LEU A 57 -8.36 -2.05 8.77
C LEU A 57 -6.89 -2.31 9.11
N LEU A 58 -6.23 -1.37 9.75
CA LEU A 58 -4.82 -1.47 10.12
C LEU A 58 -4.55 -2.66 11.06
N ALA A 59 -5.45 -2.91 12.00
CA ALA A 59 -5.36 -4.04 12.92
C ALA A 59 -5.38 -5.40 12.19
N GLY A 60 -6.02 -5.47 11.03
CA GLY A 60 -6.07 -6.69 10.20
C GLY A 60 -5.09 -6.67 9.02
N THR A 61 -4.15 -5.75 9.00
CA THR A 61 -3.17 -5.58 7.91
C THR A 61 -1.78 -5.95 8.42
N ASP A 62 -1.02 -6.67 7.60
CA ASP A 62 0.40 -6.94 7.88
C ASP A 62 1.20 -5.69 7.58
N VAL A 63 1.77 -5.08 8.60
CA VAL A 63 2.61 -3.89 8.47
C VAL A 63 4.07 -4.29 8.43
N VAL A 64 4.72 -4.08 7.29
CA VAL A 64 6.13 -4.37 7.10
C VAL A 64 6.95 -3.13 7.49
N PRO A 65 7.91 -3.26 8.43
CA PRO A 65 8.76 -2.12 8.78
C PRO A 65 9.68 -1.74 7.63
N ILE A 66 9.91 -0.44 7.45
CA ILE A 66 10.95 0.04 6.54
C ILE A 66 12.28 -0.03 7.29
N ASP A 67 12.86 -1.22 7.31
CA ASP A 67 14.17 -1.49 7.90
C ASP A 67 15.30 -1.19 6.90
N ASP A 68 16.54 -1.49 7.26
CA ASP A 68 17.69 -1.27 6.39
C ASP A 68 17.56 -2.00 5.05
N LYS A 69 17.11 -3.25 5.07
CA LYS A 69 16.96 -4.06 3.86
C LYS A 69 15.91 -3.48 2.91
N LEU A 70 14.72 -3.18 3.42
CA LEU A 70 13.65 -2.59 2.61
C LEU A 70 14.03 -1.18 2.16
N GLY A 71 14.66 -0.39 3.05
CA GLY A 71 15.13 0.95 2.71
C GLY A 71 16.12 0.95 1.55
N ARG A 72 17.07 0.02 1.55
CA ARG A 72 18.05 -0.11 0.45
C ARG A 72 17.38 -0.55 -0.86
N ARG A 73 16.44 -1.47 -0.81
CA ARG A 73 15.67 -1.91 -2.00
C ARG A 73 14.87 -0.75 -2.58
N ALA A 74 14.19 0.00 -1.73
CA ALA A 74 13.43 1.19 -2.16
C ALA A 74 14.35 2.24 -2.78
N GLY A 75 15.51 2.50 -2.16
CA GLY A 75 16.50 3.45 -2.69
C GLY A 75 17.02 3.06 -4.07
N MET A 76 17.31 1.78 -4.29
CA MET A 76 17.72 1.27 -5.60
C MET A 76 16.61 1.44 -6.64
N LEU A 77 15.38 1.23 -6.25
CA LEU A 77 14.24 1.42 -7.15
C LEU A 77 14.05 2.90 -7.53
N LEU A 78 14.23 3.82 -6.58
CA LEU A 78 14.23 5.25 -6.87
C LEU A 78 15.32 5.63 -7.87
N ALA A 79 16.53 5.08 -7.70
CA ALA A 79 17.64 5.35 -8.62
C ALA A 79 17.32 4.88 -10.05
N ARG A 80 16.67 3.73 -10.21
CA ARG A 80 16.30 3.18 -11.52
C ARG A 80 15.12 3.89 -12.17
N SER A 81 14.15 4.31 -11.36
CA SER A 81 12.90 4.89 -11.88
C SER A 81 12.97 6.40 -12.10
N GLY A 82 13.92 7.09 -11.48
CA GLY A 82 13.96 8.56 -11.44
C GLY A 82 12.89 9.17 -10.56
N GLN A 83 12.14 8.37 -9.81
CA GLN A 83 11.15 8.86 -8.83
C GLN A 83 11.84 9.24 -7.52
N SER A 84 11.15 9.99 -6.65
CA SER A 84 11.74 10.52 -5.43
C SER A 84 11.02 10.15 -4.14
N ASP A 85 9.82 9.58 -4.23
CA ASP A 85 9.04 9.23 -3.04
C ASP A 85 9.46 7.85 -2.50
N ALA A 86 10.17 7.85 -1.38
CA ALA A 86 10.69 6.63 -0.76
C ALA A 86 9.57 5.71 -0.23
N ILE A 87 8.45 6.27 0.21
CA ILE A 87 7.31 5.49 0.70
C ILE A 87 6.61 4.77 -0.45
N ASP A 88 6.41 5.45 -1.57
CA ASP A 88 5.87 4.83 -2.80
C ASP A 88 6.79 3.70 -3.28
N ALA A 89 8.09 3.92 -3.30
CA ALA A 89 9.05 2.90 -3.67
C ALA A 89 8.99 1.68 -2.74
N ALA A 90 8.85 1.91 -1.43
CA ALA A 90 8.70 0.82 -0.47
C ALA A 90 7.41 0.03 -0.70
N VAL A 91 6.30 0.69 -1.00
CA VAL A 91 5.03 0.02 -1.35
C VAL A 91 5.22 -0.92 -2.53
N VAL A 92 5.84 -0.46 -3.60
CA VAL A 92 6.10 -1.30 -4.79
C VAL A 92 7.04 -2.47 -4.44
N CYS A 93 8.03 -2.26 -3.59
CA CYS A 93 8.93 -3.32 -3.13
C CYS A 93 8.22 -4.44 -2.35
N LEU A 94 7.06 -4.16 -1.77
CA LEU A 94 6.25 -5.17 -1.06
C LEU A 94 5.48 -6.08 -2.00
N ALA A 95 5.25 -5.64 -3.23
CA ALA A 95 4.47 -6.37 -4.22
C ALA A 95 5.32 -7.35 -5.03
N ALA A 96 4.69 -8.42 -5.47
CA ALA A 96 5.25 -9.40 -6.40
C ALA A 96 4.36 -9.49 -7.65
N ASP A 97 4.84 -10.20 -8.67
CA ASP A 97 4.04 -10.44 -9.88
C ASP A 97 2.67 -11.03 -9.54
N GLY A 98 1.64 -10.45 -10.10
CA GLY A 98 0.25 -10.88 -9.90
C GLY A 98 -0.45 -10.22 -8.71
N ASP A 99 0.25 -9.43 -7.92
CA ASP A 99 -0.37 -8.71 -6.83
C ASP A 99 -1.14 -7.47 -7.31
N ASP A 100 -2.11 -7.05 -6.51
CA ASP A 100 -2.85 -5.82 -6.70
C ASP A 100 -2.39 -4.76 -5.71
N ILE A 101 -2.31 -3.52 -6.13
CA ILE A 101 -2.01 -2.38 -5.27
C ILE A 101 -3.18 -1.40 -5.31
N LEU A 102 -3.78 -1.11 -4.16
CA LEU A 102 -4.78 -0.05 -4.02
C LEU A 102 -4.08 1.28 -3.76
N THR A 103 -4.26 2.25 -4.64
CA THR A 103 -3.58 3.55 -4.57
C THR A 103 -4.43 4.68 -5.11
N SER A 104 -4.22 5.89 -4.61
CA SER A 104 -4.78 7.12 -5.20
C SER A 104 -3.85 7.75 -6.26
N ASP A 105 -2.65 7.20 -6.45
CA ASP A 105 -1.63 7.72 -7.37
C ASP A 105 -1.05 6.61 -8.26
N PRO A 106 -1.88 6.06 -9.18
CA PRO A 106 -1.44 4.94 -10.01
C PRO A 106 -0.29 5.29 -10.95
N ASP A 107 -0.18 6.54 -11.40
CA ASP A 107 0.85 6.92 -12.37
C ASP A 107 2.26 6.82 -11.78
N ASN A 108 2.47 7.33 -10.56
CA ASN A 108 3.76 7.22 -9.88
C ASN A 108 4.11 5.77 -9.57
N LEU A 109 3.15 4.99 -9.10
CA LEU A 109 3.39 3.58 -8.80
C LEU A 109 3.61 2.76 -10.07
N SER A 110 2.97 3.11 -11.18
CA SER A 110 3.20 2.46 -12.47
C SER A 110 4.65 2.61 -12.92
N ALA A 111 5.21 3.81 -12.82
CA ALA A 111 6.62 4.07 -13.15
C ALA A 111 7.56 3.23 -12.28
N LEU A 112 7.28 3.15 -10.99
CA LEU A 112 8.06 2.34 -10.04
C LEU A 112 7.94 0.83 -10.34
N ALA A 113 6.75 0.34 -10.60
CA ALA A 113 6.51 -1.07 -10.94
C ALA A 113 7.21 -1.46 -12.24
N HIS A 114 7.20 -0.58 -13.24
CA HIS A 114 7.92 -0.78 -14.50
C HIS A 114 9.44 -0.88 -14.26
N ALA A 115 10.00 0.02 -13.46
CA ALA A 115 11.41 0.00 -13.11
C ALA A 115 11.80 -1.25 -12.29
N ALA A 116 10.87 -1.76 -11.48
CA ALA A 116 11.06 -2.98 -10.70
C ALA A 116 10.87 -4.26 -11.54
N GLU A 117 10.41 -4.13 -12.78
CA GLU A 117 10.12 -5.26 -13.68
C GLU A 117 9.12 -6.25 -13.09
N ILE A 118 8.09 -5.74 -12.39
CA ILE A 118 7.00 -6.54 -11.86
C ILE A 118 5.68 -6.19 -12.54
N HIS A 119 4.82 -7.19 -12.65
CA HIS A 119 3.47 -7.04 -13.20
C HIS A 119 2.47 -7.01 -12.05
N VAL A 120 1.92 -5.83 -11.78
CA VAL A 120 0.92 -5.61 -10.75
C VAL A 120 -0.27 -4.87 -11.35
N GLU A 121 -1.46 -5.11 -10.81
CA GLU A 121 -2.61 -4.29 -11.11
C GLU A 121 -2.69 -3.13 -10.13
N LEU A 122 -2.76 -1.91 -10.67
CA LEU A 122 -2.93 -0.70 -9.87
C LEU A 122 -4.40 -0.33 -9.86
N ILE A 123 -5.04 -0.49 -8.72
CA ILE A 123 -6.46 -0.20 -8.57
C ILE A 123 -6.60 1.18 -7.93
N GLN A 124 -7.15 2.12 -8.68
CA GLN A 124 -7.34 3.49 -8.22
C GLN A 124 -8.48 3.58 -7.21
N VAL A 125 -8.24 4.24 -6.13
CA VAL A 125 -9.21 4.47 -5.06
C VAL A 125 -9.56 5.94 -4.87
#